data_892c0ea2dc8ff9fe3149c469771f3b5e
#
_entry.id   892c0ea2dc8ff9fe3149c469771f3b5e
#
_cell.length_a   1.000
_cell.length_b   1.000
_cell.length_c   1.000
_cell.angle_alpha   90.00
_cell.angle_beta   90.00
_cell.angle_gamma   90.00
#
_symmetry.space_group_name_H-M   'P 1'
#
loop_
_entity.id
_entity.type
_entity.pdbx_description
1 polymer ?
#
loop_
_entity_poly.entity_id
_entity_poly.type
_entity_poly.pdbx_seq_one_letter_code
_entity_poly.pdbx_strand_id
1 'polypeptide(L)'
;MKRLLALALVVCMMFSGFAFAEGDAAKDSYTYNLAIQEFPTVWDPLRQQTQTDSTYTTYLGNGLYDFDFNEDMDGYKIVPLAAADFPEDVTAEYVGADWNIKEGDTARAWRINIRKDMTWDDGTPITAKDFVDSAKIRLNPKAANYRADSFYSGNMVIAGAENYAKSNVTSDTTLRAYMDIAGIEDVDAFMAEYGDLPCSINWSYSFGDTYDFETKAWTGAAEDEVVETPLTLKEMYAFFSEGEGLTKNGADADTMKEYALDETYAKYTYPEFSWDKVGFIQHDDYSFDLVLTKPLEGFYLWYSMTDTWLVKADVYEECTTETDGVYNCTYGTSAETSPSWGPYKMTEFQSDKVITLERNDSWFGFNDNPDIYQATALKWTYVSEPATRMEMFLAGQLDTFGMSKDYMEEYAGSDYLYYEEGDSVFAMVFNPDKGALENSQKNAGENINKTIL
;
A
#
# COMPACT_ATOMS: atom_id res chain seq x y z
N MET A 1 -22.89 6.85 55.74
CA MET A 1 -22.44 8.19 55.33
C MET A 1 -21.30 8.15 54.31
N LYS A 2 -20.21 7.41 54.45
CA LYS A 2 -19.10 7.40 53.47
C LYS A 2 -19.46 6.84 52.08
N ARG A 3 -20.41 5.94 51.97
CA ARG A 3 -20.85 5.40 50.66
C ARG A 3 -21.85 6.28 49.89
N LEU A 4 -22.59 7.14 50.61
CA LEU A 4 -23.48 8.13 49.98
C LEU A 4 -22.70 9.35 49.47
N LEU A 5 -21.56 9.72 50.11
CA LEU A 5 -20.71 10.78 49.62
C LEU A 5 -19.95 10.42 48.33
N ALA A 6 -19.58 9.12 48.15
CA ALA A 6 -18.92 8.64 46.93
C ALA A 6 -19.89 8.63 45.74
N LEU A 7 -21.16 8.27 45.93
CA LEU A 7 -22.18 8.30 44.88
C LEU A 7 -22.54 9.74 44.46
N ALA A 8 -22.56 10.69 45.41
CA ALA A 8 -22.80 12.11 45.13
C ALA A 8 -21.65 12.75 44.34
N LEU A 9 -20.38 12.36 44.60
CA LEU A 9 -19.23 12.84 43.83
C LEU A 9 -19.18 12.31 42.41
N VAL A 10 -19.58 11.06 42.16
CA VAL A 10 -19.67 10.50 40.81
C VAL A 10 -20.78 11.14 40.00
N VAL A 11 -21.93 11.44 40.64
CA VAL A 11 -23.05 12.15 39.97
C VAL A 11 -22.70 13.62 39.69
N CYS A 12 -21.92 14.28 40.55
CA CYS A 12 -21.46 15.67 40.29
C CYS A 12 -20.40 15.75 39.18
N MET A 13 -19.59 14.71 38.96
CA MET A 13 -18.64 14.69 37.82
C MET A 13 -19.29 14.42 36.49
N MET A 14 -20.52 13.84 36.43
CA MET A 14 -21.28 13.63 35.20
C MET A 14 -22.09 14.86 34.76
N PHE A 15 -22.22 15.91 35.56
CA PHE A 15 -22.99 17.13 35.25
C PHE A 15 -22.14 18.41 35.08
N SER A 16 -20.81 18.34 35.13
CA SER A 16 -19.97 19.53 34.98
C SER A 16 -19.43 19.74 33.57
N GLY A 17 -20.26 19.57 32.54
CA GLY A 17 -19.84 19.73 31.15
C GLY A 17 -20.80 20.47 30.21
N PHE A 18 -21.91 21.01 30.71
CA PHE A 18 -22.82 21.79 29.85
C PHE A 18 -23.00 23.21 30.39
N ALA A 19 -22.04 24.08 30.13
CA ALA A 19 -22.26 25.51 30.14
C ALA A 19 -22.60 25.92 28.69
N PHE A 20 -23.88 26.07 28.38
CA PHE A 20 -24.31 26.74 27.15
C PHE A 20 -23.92 28.22 27.24
N ALA A 21 -22.94 28.64 26.44
CA ALA A 21 -22.75 30.03 26.12
C ALA A 21 -23.71 30.36 24.97
N GLU A 22 -24.79 31.10 25.24
CA GLU A 22 -25.59 31.77 24.21
C GLU A 22 -24.73 32.86 23.55
N GLY A 23 -24.38 32.66 22.31
CA GLY A 23 -23.72 33.65 21.48
C GLY A 23 -23.62 33.17 20.06
N ASP A 24 -24.38 33.80 19.17
CA ASP A 24 -24.46 33.65 17.71
C ASP A 24 -24.67 32.21 17.19
N ALA A 25 -25.72 32.04 16.36
CA ALA A 25 -26.09 30.77 15.80
C ALA A 25 -24.89 30.03 15.18
N ALA A 26 -24.16 29.31 16.02
CA ALA A 26 -23.22 28.31 15.58
C ALA A 26 -24.03 27.32 14.75
N LYS A 27 -23.67 27.12 13.50
CA LYS A 27 -24.06 25.91 12.75
C LYS A 27 -23.92 24.76 13.73
N ASP A 28 -24.98 23.96 13.91
CA ASP A 28 -24.99 22.83 14.84
C ASP A 28 -23.71 22.01 14.61
N SER A 29 -22.78 22.08 15.58
CA SER A 29 -21.52 21.32 15.51
C SER A 29 -21.83 19.88 15.88
N TYR A 30 -21.63 18.95 14.96
CA TYR A 30 -21.84 17.54 15.20
C TYR A 30 -20.54 16.77 15.01
N THR A 31 -20.10 16.14 16.09
CA THR A 31 -18.97 15.21 16.06
C THR A 31 -19.47 13.78 15.86
N TYR A 32 -19.03 13.14 14.81
CA TYR A 32 -19.32 11.73 14.54
C TYR A 32 -18.30 10.87 15.29
N ASN A 33 -18.76 10.16 16.32
CA ASN A 33 -17.94 9.40 17.24
C ASN A 33 -17.83 7.95 16.80
N LEU A 34 -16.62 7.50 16.59
CA LEU A 34 -16.24 6.19 16.08
C LEU A 34 -15.30 5.47 17.07
N ALA A 35 -15.17 4.18 16.94
CA ALA A 35 -14.16 3.41 17.63
C ALA A 35 -13.22 2.75 16.63
N ILE A 36 -11.92 2.77 16.93
CA ILE A 36 -10.91 2.00 16.21
C ILE A 36 -10.37 0.89 17.12
N GLN A 37 -10.27 -0.32 16.59
CA GLN A 37 -9.84 -1.50 17.38
C GLN A 37 -8.34 -1.77 17.28
N GLU A 38 -7.71 -1.26 16.24
CA GLU A 38 -6.27 -1.34 16.01
C GLU A 38 -5.80 0.02 15.50
N PHE A 39 -4.65 0.47 15.99
CA PHE A 39 -4.02 1.69 15.48
C PHE A 39 -3.24 1.39 14.21
N PRO A 40 -3.16 2.35 13.26
CA PRO A 40 -2.29 2.24 12.11
C PRO A 40 -0.82 2.05 12.52
N THR A 41 -0.13 1.21 11.77
CA THR A 41 1.31 0.97 11.94
C THR A 41 2.15 1.80 10.99
N VAL A 42 1.58 2.20 9.84
CA VAL A 42 2.21 3.03 8.82
C VAL A 42 1.33 4.25 8.56
N TRP A 43 1.83 5.42 8.89
CA TRP A 43 1.11 6.68 8.81
C TRP A 43 1.31 7.41 7.47
N ASP A 44 2.41 7.11 6.76
CA ASP A 44 2.73 7.67 5.46
C ASP A 44 1.76 7.13 4.40
N PRO A 45 0.91 7.97 3.76
CA PRO A 45 -0.09 7.53 2.78
C PRO A 45 0.51 6.88 1.55
N LEU A 46 1.78 7.17 1.23
CA LEU A 46 2.48 6.53 0.12
C LEU A 46 2.94 5.10 0.45
N ARG A 47 2.98 4.71 1.73
CA ARG A 47 3.56 3.45 2.21
C ARG A 47 2.58 2.56 2.96
N GLN A 48 1.32 2.93 3.04
CA GLN A 48 0.27 2.15 3.71
C GLN A 48 0.14 0.75 3.11
N GLN A 49 -0.02 -0.25 3.98
CA GLN A 49 -0.11 -1.66 3.58
C GLN A 49 -1.45 -2.31 3.96
N THR A 50 -2.11 -1.81 4.98
CA THR A 50 -3.34 -2.38 5.52
C THR A 50 -4.51 -1.41 5.43
N GLN A 51 -5.74 -1.94 5.51
CA GLN A 51 -6.93 -1.11 5.59
C GLN A 51 -6.94 -0.26 6.87
N THR A 52 -6.39 -0.77 7.98
CA THR A 52 -6.26 0.01 9.22
C THR A 52 -5.37 1.23 9.02
N ASP A 53 -4.27 1.09 8.25
CA ASP A 53 -3.39 2.22 7.94
C ASP A 53 -4.12 3.32 7.15
N SER A 54 -5.08 2.97 6.28
CA SER A 54 -5.81 3.92 5.44
C SER A 54 -7.11 4.46 6.04
N THR A 55 -7.62 3.89 7.13
CA THR A 55 -8.97 4.14 7.66
C THR A 55 -9.34 5.63 7.78
N TYR A 56 -8.43 6.50 8.20
CA TYR A 56 -8.70 7.93 8.36
C TYR A 56 -8.04 8.78 7.26
N THR A 57 -6.99 8.28 6.60
CA THR A 57 -6.29 9.06 5.57
C THR A 57 -7.12 9.24 4.31
N THR A 58 -8.13 8.39 4.07
CA THR A 58 -9.11 8.56 3.00
C THR A 58 -9.93 9.85 3.14
N TYR A 59 -10.02 10.42 4.32
CA TYR A 59 -10.67 11.71 4.56
C TYR A 59 -9.73 12.90 4.39
N LEU A 60 -8.42 12.68 4.33
CA LEU A 60 -7.40 13.73 4.19
C LEU A 60 -7.01 14.01 2.74
N GLY A 61 -7.43 13.16 1.80
CA GLY A 61 -7.11 13.27 0.39
C GLY A 61 -8.16 12.60 -0.49
N ASN A 62 -7.94 12.70 -1.78
CA ASN A 62 -8.84 12.12 -2.79
C ASN A 62 -8.04 11.40 -3.89
N GLY A 63 -8.71 10.55 -4.66
CA GLY A 63 -8.21 10.05 -5.93
C GLY A 63 -8.41 11.07 -7.05
N LEU A 64 -7.78 10.84 -8.20
CA LEU A 64 -8.11 11.57 -9.43
C LEU A 64 -9.53 11.26 -9.88
N TYR A 65 -9.95 10.03 -9.67
CA TYR A 65 -11.31 9.51 -9.90
C TYR A 65 -11.80 8.87 -8.62
N ASP A 66 -13.14 8.69 -8.53
CA ASP A 66 -13.79 8.05 -7.39
C ASP A 66 -14.97 7.20 -7.87
N PHE A 67 -15.47 6.35 -6.99
CA PHE A 67 -16.69 5.60 -7.22
C PHE A 67 -17.91 6.41 -6.74
N ASP A 68 -18.93 6.46 -7.58
CA ASP A 68 -20.24 7.02 -7.26
C ASP A 68 -21.30 5.99 -7.57
N PHE A 69 -22.45 6.05 -6.91
CA PHE A 69 -23.58 5.21 -7.27
C PHE A 69 -24.05 5.52 -8.69
N ASN A 70 -24.51 4.49 -9.39
CA ASN A 70 -25.22 4.67 -10.64
C ASN A 70 -26.64 5.25 -10.38
N GLU A 71 -27.35 5.63 -11.45
CA GLU A 71 -28.67 6.26 -11.34
C GLU A 71 -29.71 5.35 -10.67
N ASP A 72 -29.59 4.04 -10.83
CA ASP A 72 -30.52 3.03 -10.29
C ASP A 72 -30.15 2.62 -8.84
N MET A 73 -29.03 3.11 -8.28
CA MET A 73 -28.52 2.79 -6.95
C MET A 73 -28.26 1.28 -6.72
N ASP A 74 -28.02 0.53 -7.80
CA ASP A 74 -27.77 -0.92 -7.77
C ASP A 74 -26.34 -1.30 -8.19
N GLY A 75 -25.45 -0.32 -8.35
CA GLY A 75 -24.06 -0.49 -8.71
C GLY A 75 -23.29 0.82 -8.70
N TYR A 76 -22.03 0.76 -9.13
CA TYR A 76 -21.12 1.88 -9.11
C TYR A 76 -20.68 2.28 -10.51
N LYS A 77 -20.35 3.54 -10.67
CA LYS A 77 -19.65 4.12 -11.83
C LYS A 77 -18.42 4.86 -11.33
N ILE A 78 -17.37 4.94 -12.15
CA ILE A 78 -16.22 5.79 -11.88
C ILE A 78 -16.52 7.19 -12.42
N VAL A 79 -16.23 8.21 -11.61
CA VAL A 79 -16.43 9.62 -11.92
C VAL A 79 -15.14 10.41 -11.68
N PRO A 80 -14.89 11.48 -12.43
CA PRO A 80 -13.83 12.44 -12.11
C PRO A 80 -14.05 13.07 -10.75
N LEU A 81 -12.98 13.21 -9.93
CA LEU A 81 -13.02 13.89 -8.63
C LEU A 81 -11.97 15.01 -8.59
N ALA A 82 -10.67 14.68 -8.43
CA ALA A 82 -9.59 15.66 -8.57
C ALA A 82 -9.23 15.92 -10.05
N ALA A 83 -9.48 14.95 -10.93
CA ALA A 83 -9.46 15.19 -12.37
C ALA A 83 -10.64 16.08 -12.77
N ALA A 84 -10.43 16.98 -13.72
CA ALA A 84 -11.45 17.85 -14.24
C ALA A 84 -12.40 17.13 -15.21
N ASP A 85 -11.93 16.07 -15.87
CA ASP A 85 -12.65 15.24 -16.84
C ASP A 85 -11.97 13.87 -16.96
N PHE A 86 -12.51 12.98 -17.80
CA PHE A 86 -11.84 11.75 -18.17
C PHE A 86 -10.55 12.04 -18.98
N PRO A 87 -9.52 11.13 -18.92
CA PRO A 87 -8.24 11.38 -19.56
C PRO A 87 -8.35 11.40 -21.08
N GLU A 88 -7.56 12.26 -21.72
CA GLU A 88 -7.45 12.39 -23.17
C GLU A 88 -6.32 11.50 -23.71
N ASP A 89 -6.59 10.72 -24.77
CA ASP A 89 -5.54 9.95 -25.45
C ASP A 89 -4.64 10.89 -26.29
N VAL A 90 -3.42 11.08 -25.81
CA VAL A 90 -2.38 11.90 -26.46
C VAL A 90 -1.24 11.01 -27.03
N THR A 91 -1.48 9.73 -27.26
CA THR A 91 -0.47 8.77 -27.73
C THR A 91 0.27 9.25 -28.96
N ALA A 92 -0.42 9.92 -29.89
CA ALA A 92 0.20 10.45 -31.11
C ALA A 92 1.27 11.52 -30.86
N GLU A 93 1.24 12.23 -29.73
CA GLU A 93 2.24 13.24 -29.35
C GLU A 93 3.58 12.60 -28.91
N TYR A 94 3.55 11.31 -28.53
CA TYR A 94 4.67 10.56 -27.98
C TYR A 94 5.27 9.53 -28.94
N VAL A 95 4.92 9.60 -30.22
CA VAL A 95 5.50 8.70 -31.25
C VAL A 95 7.01 8.91 -31.35
N GLY A 96 7.78 7.85 -31.11
CA GLY A 96 9.24 7.89 -31.20
C GLY A 96 9.93 6.76 -30.41
N ALA A 97 11.25 6.78 -30.48
CA ALA A 97 12.08 5.74 -29.89
C ALA A 97 12.12 5.76 -28.35
N ASP A 98 11.99 6.92 -27.75
CA ASP A 98 12.13 7.09 -26.29
C ASP A 98 11.07 6.32 -25.52
N TRP A 99 9.84 6.23 -26.08
CA TRP A 99 8.70 5.54 -25.46
C TRP A 99 8.32 4.26 -26.18
N ASN A 100 9.02 3.88 -27.26
CA ASN A 100 8.68 2.77 -28.13
C ASN A 100 7.21 2.81 -28.59
N ILE A 101 6.71 4.03 -28.88
CA ILE A 101 5.37 4.26 -29.43
C ILE A 101 5.52 4.47 -30.94
N LYS A 102 4.70 3.77 -31.73
CA LYS A 102 4.71 3.80 -33.19
C LYS A 102 3.54 4.60 -33.74
N GLU A 103 3.68 5.06 -34.98
CA GLU A 103 2.57 5.68 -35.70
C GLU A 103 1.37 4.70 -35.80
N GLY A 104 0.21 5.17 -35.35
CA GLY A 104 -1.03 4.37 -35.29
C GLY A 104 -1.27 3.65 -33.96
N ASP A 105 -0.33 3.68 -33.02
CA ASP A 105 -0.59 3.24 -31.65
C ASP A 105 -1.61 4.16 -30.98
N THR A 106 -2.40 3.61 -30.05
CA THR A 106 -3.41 4.30 -29.25
C THR A 106 -3.37 3.82 -27.79
N ALA A 107 -3.97 4.57 -26.88
CA ALA A 107 -4.13 4.19 -25.48
C ALA A 107 -2.79 3.94 -24.73
N ARG A 108 -1.71 4.58 -25.17
CA ARG A 108 -0.36 4.47 -24.62
C ARG A 108 0.08 5.71 -23.87
N ALA A 109 -0.51 6.86 -24.17
CA ALA A 109 -0.24 8.10 -23.43
C ALA A 109 -1.53 8.85 -23.16
N TRP A 110 -1.71 9.24 -21.90
CA TRP A 110 -2.95 9.83 -21.41
C TRP A 110 -2.68 11.16 -20.73
N ARG A 111 -3.35 12.23 -21.17
CA ARG A 111 -3.34 13.54 -20.52
C ARG A 111 -4.45 13.61 -19.49
N ILE A 112 -4.07 13.91 -18.26
CA ILE A 112 -4.96 14.13 -17.14
C ILE A 112 -5.01 15.63 -16.85
N ASN A 113 -6.18 16.24 -17.04
CA ASN A 113 -6.46 17.61 -16.63
C ASN A 113 -6.98 17.58 -15.20
N ILE A 114 -6.38 18.35 -14.31
CA ILE A 114 -6.81 18.45 -12.91
C ILE A 114 -7.64 19.71 -12.68
N ARG A 115 -8.47 19.68 -11.65
CA ARG A 115 -9.27 20.85 -11.21
C ARG A 115 -8.35 22.00 -10.79
N LYS A 116 -8.80 23.23 -11.00
CA LYS A 116 -8.06 24.46 -10.67
C LYS A 116 -8.44 25.07 -9.33
N ASP A 117 -9.49 24.55 -8.69
CA ASP A 117 -10.03 25.01 -7.41
C ASP A 117 -9.55 24.19 -6.22
N MET A 118 -8.60 23.27 -6.42
CA MET A 118 -7.99 22.46 -5.37
C MET A 118 -6.95 23.22 -4.59
N THR A 119 -7.00 23.11 -3.27
CA THR A 119 -5.99 23.66 -2.36
C THR A 119 -5.68 22.68 -1.24
N TRP A 120 -4.48 22.77 -0.72
CA TRP A 120 -4.16 22.24 0.59
C TRP A 120 -4.94 22.98 1.68
N ASP A 121 -5.04 22.40 2.86
CA ASP A 121 -5.76 22.98 4.02
C ASP A 121 -5.14 24.27 4.57
N ASP A 122 -3.91 24.58 4.18
CA ASP A 122 -3.26 25.86 4.43
C ASP A 122 -3.57 26.93 3.36
N GLY A 123 -4.37 26.59 2.33
CA GLY A 123 -4.75 27.43 1.22
C GLY A 123 -3.75 27.46 0.05
N THR A 124 -2.66 26.70 0.10
CA THR A 124 -1.70 26.60 -1.02
C THR A 124 -2.38 25.88 -2.20
N PRO A 125 -2.36 26.44 -3.43
CA PRO A 125 -2.94 25.77 -4.60
C PRO A 125 -2.26 24.44 -4.90
N ILE A 126 -3.05 23.44 -5.33
CA ILE A 126 -2.57 22.17 -5.85
C ILE A 126 -2.45 22.26 -7.37
N THR A 127 -1.30 21.85 -7.89
CA THR A 127 -0.97 21.89 -9.31
C THR A 127 -0.52 20.51 -9.82
N ALA A 128 -0.34 20.37 -11.12
CA ALA A 128 0.22 19.17 -11.72
C ALA A 128 1.63 18.83 -11.19
N LYS A 129 2.38 19.84 -10.74
CA LYS A 129 3.69 19.65 -10.10
C LYS A 129 3.59 18.82 -8.83
N ASP A 130 2.55 19.01 -8.03
CA ASP A 130 2.35 18.26 -6.78
C ASP A 130 2.17 16.75 -7.07
N PHE A 131 1.47 16.41 -8.15
CA PHE A 131 1.31 15.02 -8.60
C PHE A 131 2.63 14.43 -9.09
N VAL A 132 3.40 15.18 -9.86
CA VAL A 132 4.72 14.74 -10.35
C VAL A 132 5.71 14.56 -9.20
N ASP A 133 5.75 15.49 -8.25
CA ASP A 133 6.61 15.39 -7.08
C ASP A 133 6.22 14.23 -6.17
N SER A 134 4.93 14.01 -5.96
CA SER A 134 4.44 12.85 -5.20
C SER A 134 4.80 11.52 -5.88
N ALA A 135 4.72 11.44 -7.20
CA ALA A 135 5.16 10.27 -7.95
C ALA A 135 6.67 10.03 -7.80
N LYS A 136 7.48 11.10 -7.82
CA LYS A 136 8.92 11.02 -7.54
C LYS A 136 9.23 10.50 -6.15
N ILE A 137 8.50 10.98 -5.14
CA ILE A 137 8.65 10.54 -3.75
C ILE A 137 8.27 9.07 -3.64
N ARG A 138 7.13 8.67 -4.22
CA ARG A 138 6.66 7.28 -4.20
C ARG A 138 7.65 6.32 -4.84
N LEU A 139 8.28 6.72 -5.93
CA LEU A 139 9.26 5.93 -6.69
C LEU A 139 10.71 6.12 -6.19
N ASN A 140 10.95 6.88 -5.10
CA ASN A 140 12.31 7.13 -4.62
C ASN A 140 13.01 5.81 -4.25
N PRO A 141 14.11 5.42 -4.93
CA PRO A 141 14.80 4.15 -4.69
C PRO A 141 15.32 4.02 -3.25
N LYS A 142 15.69 5.12 -2.59
CA LYS A 142 16.17 5.12 -1.20
C LYS A 142 15.06 4.82 -0.18
N ALA A 143 13.81 5.14 -0.52
CA ALA A 143 12.66 4.90 0.35
C ALA A 143 12.29 3.40 0.43
N ALA A 144 12.77 2.58 -0.50
CA ALA A 144 12.40 1.16 -0.65
C ALA A 144 10.87 0.96 -0.47
N ASN A 145 10.09 1.81 -1.13
CA ASN A 145 8.65 1.90 -0.92
C ASN A 145 7.95 0.68 -1.50
N TYR A 146 7.31 -0.11 -0.65
CA TYR A 146 6.51 -1.27 -1.03
C TYR A 146 5.43 -0.92 -2.07
N ARG A 147 4.78 0.25 -1.96
CA ARG A 147 3.70 0.68 -2.86
C ARG A 147 4.19 1.30 -4.18
N ALA A 148 5.49 1.44 -4.37
CA ALA A 148 6.04 1.93 -5.65
C ALA A 148 5.64 1.04 -6.82
N ASP A 149 5.45 -0.26 -6.58
CA ASP A 149 5.06 -1.26 -7.57
C ASP A 149 3.72 -0.96 -8.24
N SER A 150 2.79 -0.24 -7.60
CA SER A 150 1.52 0.15 -8.20
C SER A 150 1.66 1.00 -9.48
N PHE A 151 2.82 1.63 -9.70
CA PHE A 151 3.10 2.40 -10.91
C PHE A 151 3.80 1.58 -12.00
N TYR A 152 4.26 0.37 -11.71
CA TYR A 152 4.95 -0.46 -12.69
C TYR A 152 4.54 -1.94 -12.69
N SER A 153 3.55 -2.31 -11.89
CA SER A 153 2.93 -3.63 -11.93
C SER A 153 1.42 -3.53 -12.19
N GLY A 154 0.77 -4.63 -12.43
CA GLY A 154 -0.68 -4.67 -12.63
C GLY A 154 -1.14 -4.14 -14.00
N ASN A 155 -2.24 -3.37 -14.00
CA ASN A 155 -2.87 -2.89 -15.23
C ASN A 155 -2.16 -1.65 -15.81
N MET A 156 -1.96 -0.62 -14.99
CA MET A 156 -1.33 0.64 -15.39
C MET A 156 0.18 0.56 -15.12
N VAL A 157 0.96 0.36 -16.19
CA VAL A 157 2.42 0.28 -16.11
C VAL A 157 3.03 1.50 -16.76
N ILE A 158 3.48 2.44 -15.93
CA ILE A 158 4.11 3.69 -16.35
C ILE A 158 5.52 3.40 -16.87
N ALA A 159 5.85 3.90 -18.06
CA ALA A 159 7.14 3.69 -18.68
C ALA A 159 8.28 4.23 -17.80
N GLY A 160 9.32 3.46 -17.62
CA GLY A 160 10.51 3.84 -16.83
C GLY A 160 10.31 3.90 -15.30
N ALA A 161 9.08 3.73 -14.78
CA ALA A 161 8.81 3.83 -13.33
C ALA A 161 9.58 2.76 -12.53
N GLU A 162 9.59 1.51 -12.98
CA GLU A 162 10.36 0.45 -12.35
C GLU A 162 11.86 0.71 -12.36
N ASN A 163 12.39 1.12 -13.51
CA ASN A 163 13.82 1.44 -13.66
C ASN A 163 14.24 2.57 -12.73
N TYR A 164 13.38 3.59 -12.55
CA TYR A 164 13.63 4.68 -11.62
C TYR A 164 13.56 4.21 -10.17
N ALA A 165 12.53 3.44 -9.78
CA ALA A 165 12.38 2.92 -8.43
C ALA A 165 13.52 2.00 -7.99
N LYS A 166 14.18 1.33 -8.95
CA LYS A 166 15.33 0.46 -8.72
C LYS A 166 16.70 1.12 -8.98
N SER A 167 16.73 2.39 -9.41
CA SER A 167 17.96 3.10 -9.79
C SER A 167 19.00 3.07 -8.68
N ASN A 168 20.22 2.59 -9.00
CA ASN A 168 21.34 2.39 -8.05
C ASN A 168 21.04 1.46 -6.85
N VAL A 169 19.94 0.72 -6.88
CA VAL A 169 19.63 -0.29 -5.85
C VAL A 169 20.42 -1.57 -6.15
N THR A 170 21.04 -2.12 -5.13
CA THR A 170 21.64 -3.47 -5.19
C THR A 170 20.69 -4.43 -4.50
N SER A 171 20.31 -5.49 -5.19
CA SER A 171 19.44 -6.54 -4.65
C SER A 171 20.00 -7.92 -4.93
N ASP A 172 19.64 -8.88 -4.06
CA ASP A 172 19.80 -10.29 -4.39
C ASP A 172 18.76 -10.65 -5.46
N THR A 173 19.26 -11.04 -6.62
CA THR A 173 18.46 -11.29 -7.82
C THR A 173 18.61 -12.74 -8.20
N THR A 174 17.50 -13.47 -8.42
CA THR A 174 17.57 -14.86 -8.84
C THR A 174 18.31 -14.98 -10.18
N LEU A 175 18.91 -16.11 -10.41
CA LEU A 175 19.66 -16.38 -11.65
C LEU A 175 18.76 -16.16 -12.88
N ARG A 176 17.50 -16.63 -12.83
CA ARG A 176 16.50 -16.41 -13.90
C ARG A 176 16.26 -14.92 -14.15
N ALA A 177 15.97 -14.16 -13.11
CA ALA A 177 15.72 -12.72 -13.24
C ALA A 177 16.97 -11.97 -13.74
N TYR A 178 18.18 -12.41 -13.37
CA TYR A 178 19.42 -11.82 -13.87
C TYR A 178 19.60 -12.09 -15.37
N MET A 179 19.30 -13.33 -15.82
CA MET A 179 19.30 -13.69 -17.25
C MET A 179 18.33 -12.81 -18.05
N ASP A 180 17.11 -12.61 -17.54
CA ASP A 180 16.10 -11.74 -18.15
C ASP A 180 16.60 -10.29 -18.26
N ILE A 181 17.18 -9.75 -17.19
CA ILE A 181 17.77 -8.39 -17.18
C ILE A 181 18.92 -8.27 -18.17
N ALA A 182 19.78 -9.30 -18.26
CA ALA A 182 20.90 -9.35 -19.19
C ALA A 182 20.46 -9.58 -20.66
N GLY A 183 19.23 -10.00 -20.88
CA GLY A 183 18.71 -10.36 -22.21
C GLY A 183 19.33 -11.62 -22.79
N ILE A 184 19.76 -12.55 -21.93
CA ILE A 184 20.43 -13.81 -22.31
C ILE A 184 19.55 -14.99 -21.89
N GLU A 185 18.90 -15.62 -22.84
CA GLU A 185 18.01 -16.78 -22.59
C GLU A 185 18.78 -18.11 -22.41
N ASP A 186 19.95 -18.22 -23.04
CA ASP A 186 20.77 -19.43 -22.99
C ASP A 186 21.63 -19.47 -21.71
N VAL A 187 21.43 -20.48 -20.87
CA VAL A 187 22.12 -20.64 -19.58
C VAL A 187 23.63 -20.79 -19.74
N ASP A 188 24.09 -21.52 -20.77
CA ASP A 188 25.51 -21.71 -20.98
C ASP A 188 26.20 -20.41 -21.40
N ALA A 189 25.54 -19.62 -22.27
CA ALA A 189 26.01 -18.29 -22.63
C ALA A 189 26.05 -17.36 -21.43
N PHE A 190 25.02 -17.37 -20.57
CA PHE A 190 24.98 -16.59 -19.35
C PHE A 190 26.10 -17.00 -18.37
N MET A 191 26.32 -18.31 -18.16
CA MET A 191 27.38 -18.83 -17.30
C MET A 191 28.78 -18.54 -17.84
N ALA A 192 28.94 -18.39 -19.16
CA ALA A 192 30.22 -17.98 -19.75
C ALA A 192 30.57 -16.51 -19.42
N GLU A 193 29.57 -15.64 -19.27
CA GLU A 193 29.76 -14.21 -18.99
C GLU A 193 29.71 -13.89 -17.49
N TYR A 194 28.75 -14.45 -16.77
CA TYR A 194 28.45 -14.10 -15.37
C TYR A 194 28.72 -15.25 -14.38
N GLY A 195 29.07 -16.44 -14.82
CA GLY A 195 29.18 -17.65 -13.99
C GLY A 195 30.19 -17.56 -12.84
N ASP A 196 31.19 -16.67 -12.94
CA ASP A 196 32.23 -16.47 -11.89
C ASP A 196 31.76 -15.46 -10.79
N LEU A 197 30.56 -14.90 -10.86
CA LEU A 197 30.04 -14.04 -9.80
C LEU A 197 29.79 -14.85 -8.52
N PRO A 198 30.04 -14.25 -7.33
CA PRO A 198 29.63 -14.83 -6.05
C PRO A 198 28.14 -15.06 -6.01
N CYS A 199 27.72 -16.12 -5.35
CA CYS A 199 26.29 -16.42 -5.22
C CYS A 199 25.84 -16.59 -3.78
N SER A 200 24.53 -16.39 -3.61
CA SER A 200 23.78 -16.63 -2.38
C SER A 200 22.66 -17.62 -2.65
N ILE A 201 22.11 -18.21 -1.60
CA ILE A 201 21.02 -19.19 -1.67
C ILE A 201 20.10 -19.04 -0.46
N ASN A 202 18.82 -19.33 -0.62
CA ASN A 202 17.92 -19.61 0.49
C ASN A 202 17.81 -21.12 0.70
N TRP A 203 18.55 -21.64 1.68
CA TRP A 203 18.60 -23.08 1.95
C TRP A 203 17.27 -23.66 2.40
N SER A 204 16.44 -22.86 3.10
CA SER A 204 15.11 -23.29 3.58
C SER A 204 14.20 -23.64 2.41
N TYR A 205 14.13 -22.78 1.40
CA TYR A 205 13.33 -23.02 0.21
C TYR A 205 13.89 -24.13 -0.67
N SER A 206 15.20 -24.11 -0.90
CA SER A 206 15.83 -25.04 -1.83
C SER A 206 15.89 -26.48 -1.32
N PHE A 207 16.21 -26.69 -0.04
CA PHE A 207 16.52 -28.01 0.49
C PHE A 207 15.96 -28.30 1.89
N GLY A 208 15.50 -27.29 2.62
CA GLY A 208 15.05 -27.41 4.01
C GLY A 208 16.18 -27.57 5.05
N ASP A 209 17.37 -27.93 4.61
CA ASP A 209 18.58 -28.09 5.44
C ASP A 209 19.73 -27.28 4.83
N THR A 210 20.66 -26.80 5.66
CA THR A 210 21.87 -26.10 5.22
C THR A 210 22.95 -27.10 4.84
N TYR A 211 23.72 -26.82 3.77
CA TYR A 211 24.90 -27.60 3.40
C TYR A 211 26.18 -26.91 3.87
N ASP A 212 26.99 -27.62 4.64
CA ASP A 212 28.30 -27.17 5.07
C ASP A 212 29.35 -27.60 4.04
N PHE A 213 29.94 -26.64 3.33
CA PHE A 213 30.92 -26.87 2.28
C PHE A 213 32.28 -27.31 2.81
N GLU A 214 32.61 -27.05 4.09
CA GLU A 214 33.86 -27.48 4.70
C GLU A 214 33.80 -28.96 5.07
N THR A 215 32.74 -29.36 5.74
CA THR A 215 32.54 -30.75 6.19
C THR A 215 31.88 -31.62 5.13
N LYS A 216 31.36 -31.03 4.04
CA LYS A 216 30.63 -31.70 2.97
C LYS A 216 29.44 -32.50 3.49
N ALA A 217 28.66 -31.91 4.38
CA ALA A 217 27.56 -32.57 5.03
C ALA A 217 26.34 -31.65 5.16
N TRP A 218 25.16 -32.25 5.07
CA TRP A 218 23.93 -31.58 5.41
C TRP A 218 23.79 -31.43 6.92
N THR A 219 23.59 -30.21 7.39
CA THR A 219 23.36 -29.85 8.79
C THR A 219 21.87 -29.66 9.07
N GLY A 220 21.46 -29.32 10.27
CA GLY A 220 20.04 -29.19 10.61
C GLY A 220 19.27 -28.15 9.81
N ALA A 221 17.97 -28.01 10.13
CA ALA A 221 17.01 -27.14 9.41
C ALA A 221 17.57 -25.73 9.15
N ALA A 222 17.43 -25.27 7.92
CA ALA A 222 17.85 -23.96 7.48
C ALA A 222 16.86 -22.89 7.95
N GLU A 223 17.37 -21.69 8.22
CA GLU A 223 16.57 -20.50 8.43
C GLU A 223 16.08 -19.94 7.08
N ASP A 224 14.94 -19.23 7.11
CA ASP A 224 14.37 -18.60 5.92
C ASP A 224 15.06 -17.26 5.64
N GLU A 225 16.26 -17.33 5.12
CA GLU A 225 17.06 -16.16 4.73
C GLU A 225 17.98 -16.50 3.54
N VAL A 226 18.28 -15.46 2.75
CA VAL A 226 19.27 -15.56 1.68
C VAL A 226 20.67 -15.36 2.26
N VAL A 227 21.52 -16.38 2.16
CA VAL A 227 22.87 -16.38 2.71
C VAL A 227 23.94 -16.52 1.64
N GLU A 228 25.05 -15.82 1.79
CA GLU A 228 26.19 -15.94 0.90
C GLU A 228 26.82 -17.35 1.01
N THR A 229 27.29 -17.87 -0.10
CA THR A 229 27.98 -19.15 -0.18
C THR A 229 29.42 -18.97 -0.65
N PRO A 230 30.31 -19.96 -0.42
CA PRO A 230 31.67 -19.92 -0.98
C PRO A 230 31.71 -20.24 -2.48
N LEU A 231 30.58 -20.53 -3.12
CA LEU A 231 30.48 -20.92 -4.52
C LEU A 231 30.23 -19.72 -5.42
N THR A 232 30.61 -19.87 -6.67
CA THR A 232 30.17 -19.00 -7.77
C THR A 232 28.79 -19.46 -8.32
N LEU A 233 28.15 -18.64 -9.17
CA LEU A 233 26.89 -19.00 -9.83
C LEU A 233 27.03 -20.33 -10.59
N LYS A 234 28.10 -20.51 -11.34
CA LYS A 234 28.36 -21.73 -12.12
C LYS A 234 28.53 -22.94 -11.23
N GLU A 235 29.29 -22.80 -10.12
CA GLU A 235 29.47 -23.88 -9.17
C GLU A 235 28.18 -24.24 -8.44
N MET A 236 27.36 -23.25 -8.09
CA MET A 236 26.07 -23.50 -7.47
C MET A 236 25.08 -24.16 -8.45
N TYR A 237 25.04 -23.73 -9.71
CA TYR A 237 24.26 -24.39 -10.74
C TYR A 237 24.65 -25.87 -10.91
N ALA A 238 25.95 -26.17 -10.91
CA ALA A 238 26.41 -27.53 -10.94
C ALA A 238 26.11 -28.31 -9.64
N PHE A 239 26.16 -27.66 -8.47
CA PHE A 239 25.74 -28.24 -7.19
C PHE A 239 24.31 -28.76 -7.23
N PHE A 240 23.39 -27.97 -7.83
CA PHE A 240 22.00 -28.38 -8.01
C PHE A 240 21.85 -29.51 -9.02
N SER A 241 22.48 -29.41 -10.18
CA SER A 241 22.19 -30.27 -11.34
C SER A 241 23.05 -31.56 -11.44
N GLU A 242 24.21 -31.56 -10.82
CA GLU A 242 25.20 -32.67 -10.92
C GLU A 242 25.80 -33.05 -9.55
N GLY A 243 25.62 -32.22 -8.51
CA GLY A 243 26.29 -32.35 -7.22
C GLY A 243 25.40 -32.91 -6.09
N GLU A 244 25.76 -32.48 -4.86
CA GLU A 244 25.11 -32.92 -3.63
C GLU A 244 23.64 -32.46 -3.54
N GLY A 245 23.28 -31.34 -4.18
CA GLY A 245 21.88 -30.86 -4.27
C GLY A 245 21.02 -31.83 -5.04
N LEU A 246 21.46 -32.35 -6.18
CA LEU A 246 20.74 -33.37 -6.93
C LEU A 246 20.50 -34.63 -6.10
N THR A 247 21.55 -35.07 -5.38
CA THR A 247 21.49 -36.26 -4.52
C THR A 247 20.52 -36.05 -3.34
N LYS A 248 20.49 -34.86 -2.75
CA LYS A 248 19.63 -34.50 -1.60
C LYS A 248 18.16 -34.46 -1.96
N ASN A 249 17.82 -33.82 -3.07
CA ASN A 249 16.42 -33.59 -3.47
C ASN A 249 15.78 -34.85 -4.07
N GLY A 250 16.56 -35.62 -4.84
CA GLY A 250 16.10 -36.84 -5.50
C GLY A 250 15.23 -36.60 -6.73
N ALA A 251 15.10 -35.37 -7.20
CA ALA A 251 14.51 -35.03 -8.50
C ALA A 251 15.47 -35.35 -9.64
N ASP A 252 15.00 -35.31 -10.89
CA ASP A 252 15.86 -35.43 -12.04
C ASP A 252 16.70 -34.15 -12.29
N ALA A 253 17.81 -34.30 -13.04
CA ALA A 253 18.74 -33.20 -13.25
C ALA A 253 18.13 -31.98 -13.96
N ASP A 254 17.15 -32.17 -14.84
CA ASP A 254 16.54 -31.06 -15.56
C ASP A 254 15.62 -30.26 -14.64
N THR A 255 14.85 -30.91 -13.78
CA THR A 255 14.08 -30.26 -12.70
C THR A 255 15.01 -29.48 -11.76
N MET A 256 16.16 -30.05 -11.39
CA MET A 256 17.11 -29.37 -10.50
C MET A 256 17.80 -28.17 -11.17
N LYS A 257 17.98 -28.16 -12.48
CA LYS A 257 18.44 -26.98 -13.23
C LYS A 257 17.44 -25.82 -13.13
N GLU A 258 16.15 -26.13 -13.30
CA GLU A 258 15.10 -25.10 -13.13
C GLU A 258 15.10 -24.53 -11.71
N TYR A 259 15.19 -25.39 -10.69
CA TYR A 259 15.32 -24.93 -9.30
C TYR A 259 16.56 -24.05 -9.09
N ALA A 260 17.71 -24.40 -9.70
CA ALA A 260 18.90 -23.58 -9.62
C ALA A 260 18.70 -22.17 -10.19
N LEU A 261 17.90 -22.01 -11.24
CA LEU A 261 17.60 -20.71 -11.83
C LEU A 261 16.73 -19.85 -10.90
N ASP A 262 15.85 -20.46 -10.13
CA ASP A 262 14.90 -19.75 -9.27
C ASP A 262 15.41 -19.55 -7.83
N GLU A 263 16.34 -20.39 -7.36
CA GLU A 263 16.77 -20.45 -5.97
C GLU A 263 18.23 -20.03 -5.74
N THR A 264 18.97 -19.76 -6.81
CA THR A 264 20.32 -19.18 -6.71
C THR A 264 20.26 -17.69 -6.96
N TYR A 265 20.93 -16.91 -6.15
CA TYR A 265 20.92 -15.45 -6.19
C TYR A 265 22.32 -14.89 -6.45
N ALA A 266 22.39 -13.78 -7.16
CA ALA A 266 23.56 -12.93 -7.25
C ALA A 266 23.19 -11.48 -6.95
N LYS A 267 24.15 -10.72 -6.44
CA LYS A 267 23.96 -9.29 -6.25
C LYS A 267 23.98 -8.60 -7.60
N TYR A 268 22.87 -7.96 -7.94
CA TYR A 268 22.73 -7.11 -9.13
C TYR A 268 22.52 -5.68 -8.70
N THR A 269 23.33 -4.75 -9.23
CA THR A 269 23.14 -3.31 -9.04
C THR A 269 22.47 -2.75 -10.28
N TYR A 270 21.24 -2.24 -10.12
CA TYR A 270 20.53 -1.60 -11.20
C TYR A 270 21.25 -0.33 -11.65
N PRO A 271 21.37 -0.09 -12.95
CA PRO A 271 22.00 1.13 -13.45
C PRO A 271 21.24 2.39 -13.01
N GLU A 272 21.97 3.52 -12.96
CA GLU A 272 21.34 4.81 -12.72
C GLU A 272 20.29 5.11 -13.79
N PHE A 273 19.10 5.54 -13.36
CA PHE A 273 18.01 5.89 -14.24
C PHE A 273 17.46 7.27 -13.90
N SER A 274 17.36 8.13 -14.89
CA SER A 274 16.96 9.53 -14.71
C SER A 274 15.44 9.71 -14.82
N TRP A 275 14.88 10.65 -14.04
CA TRP A 275 13.45 10.96 -14.00
C TRP A 275 12.87 11.40 -15.34
N ASP A 276 13.65 12.10 -16.18
CA ASP A 276 13.23 12.55 -17.52
C ASP A 276 12.85 11.39 -18.47
N LYS A 277 13.18 10.15 -18.09
CA LYS A 277 12.80 8.92 -18.80
C LYS A 277 11.62 8.19 -18.15
N VAL A 278 10.99 8.78 -17.12
CA VAL A 278 9.78 8.25 -16.51
C VAL A 278 8.57 8.88 -17.20
N GLY A 279 7.62 8.04 -17.62
CA GLY A 279 6.39 8.45 -18.29
C GLY A 279 5.37 9.15 -17.40
N PHE A 280 5.82 9.91 -16.39
CA PHE A 280 5.01 10.78 -15.56
C PHE A 280 5.49 12.21 -15.77
N ILE A 281 4.83 12.95 -16.65
CA ILE A 281 5.36 14.17 -17.26
C ILE A 281 4.42 15.34 -16.98
N GLN A 282 4.91 16.41 -16.33
CA GLN A 282 4.15 17.64 -16.20
C GLN A 282 4.00 18.27 -17.61
N HIS A 283 2.75 18.51 -18.04
CA HIS A 283 2.46 19.15 -19.31
C HIS A 283 2.33 20.67 -19.13
N ASP A 284 1.49 21.11 -18.17
CA ASP A 284 1.37 22.49 -17.72
C ASP A 284 1.06 22.56 -16.22
N ASP A 285 0.61 23.72 -15.70
CA ASP A 285 0.33 23.88 -14.27
C ASP A 285 -0.86 23.02 -13.79
N TYR A 286 -1.76 22.62 -14.68
CA TYR A 286 -2.98 21.91 -14.36
C TYR A 286 -3.20 20.66 -15.21
N SER A 287 -2.15 20.17 -15.86
CA SER A 287 -2.21 18.89 -16.57
C SER A 287 -0.86 18.17 -16.53
N PHE A 288 -0.94 16.85 -16.55
CA PHE A 288 0.20 15.96 -16.67
C PHE A 288 -0.14 14.76 -17.57
N ASP A 289 0.86 14.17 -18.16
CA ASP A 289 0.75 13.04 -19.06
C ASP A 289 1.31 11.79 -18.42
N LEU A 290 0.60 10.68 -18.59
CA LEU A 290 1.04 9.33 -18.23
C LEU A 290 1.37 8.56 -19.51
N VAL A 291 2.63 8.19 -19.69
CA VAL A 291 3.08 7.33 -20.81
C VAL A 291 3.22 5.90 -20.29
N LEU A 292 2.47 4.98 -20.90
CA LEU A 292 2.37 3.58 -20.47
C LEU A 292 3.24 2.66 -21.35
N THR A 293 3.69 1.54 -20.79
CA THR A 293 4.46 0.51 -21.54
C THR A 293 3.58 -0.34 -22.46
N LYS A 294 2.29 -0.43 -22.18
CA LYS A 294 1.29 -1.19 -22.94
C LYS A 294 -0.02 -0.40 -23.04
N PRO A 295 -0.85 -0.63 -24.06
CA PRO A 295 -2.16 0.01 -24.17
C PRO A 295 -3.04 -0.32 -22.96
N LEU A 296 -3.71 0.69 -22.41
CA LEU A 296 -4.71 0.55 -21.36
C LEU A 296 -5.77 1.63 -21.54
N GLU A 297 -7.05 1.26 -21.56
CA GLU A 297 -8.19 2.16 -21.72
C GLU A 297 -9.39 1.74 -20.88
N GLY A 298 -10.36 2.65 -20.75
CA GLY A 298 -11.64 2.39 -20.10
C GLY A 298 -11.52 2.15 -18.60
N PHE A 299 -12.36 1.25 -18.07
CA PHE A 299 -12.53 1.03 -16.64
C PHE A 299 -11.21 0.83 -15.88
N TYR A 300 -10.30 -0.02 -16.36
CA TYR A 300 -9.06 -0.31 -15.65
C TYR A 300 -8.07 0.86 -15.65
N LEU A 301 -8.10 1.74 -16.64
CA LEU A 301 -7.33 2.98 -16.62
C LEU A 301 -7.85 3.90 -15.51
N TRP A 302 -9.15 4.15 -15.46
CA TRP A 302 -9.77 5.02 -14.46
C TRP A 302 -9.63 4.44 -13.04
N TYR A 303 -9.89 3.14 -12.89
CA TYR A 303 -9.73 2.41 -11.64
C TYR A 303 -8.31 2.54 -11.06
N SER A 304 -7.27 2.46 -11.90
CA SER A 304 -5.89 2.61 -11.47
C SER A 304 -5.55 4.01 -10.94
N MET A 305 -6.45 4.98 -11.11
CA MET A 305 -6.30 6.37 -10.67
C MET A 305 -7.26 6.78 -9.55
N THR A 306 -7.96 5.82 -8.93
CA THR A 306 -8.81 6.08 -7.75
C THR A 306 -8.03 6.10 -6.44
N ASP A 307 -6.79 5.61 -6.42
CA ASP A 307 -5.94 5.58 -5.22
C ASP A 307 -5.53 6.99 -4.77
N THR A 308 -5.48 7.19 -3.46
CA THR A 308 -5.07 8.44 -2.82
C THR A 308 -3.57 8.39 -2.52
N TRP A 309 -2.76 9.09 -3.27
CA TRP A 309 -1.29 9.06 -3.15
C TRP A 309 -0.61 10.43 -3.24
N LEU A 310 -1.38 11.51 -3.38
CA LEU A 310 -0.83 12.86 -3.40
C LEU A 310 -0.38 13.28 -2.00
N VAL A 311 0.85 13.77 -1.88
CA VAL A 311 1.44 14.32 -0.67
C VAL A 311 1.97 15.72 -0.90
N LYS A 312 2.01 16.54 0.15
CA LYS A 312 2.63 17.86 0.10
C LYS A 312 4.14 17.70 0.16
N ALA A 313 4.82 17.89 -0.96
CA ALA A 313 6.21 17.49 -1.17
C ALA A 313 7.19 18.21 -0.23
N ASP A 314 6.98 19.51 0.04
CA ASP A 314 7.79 20.30 0.97
C ASP A 314 7.70 19.76 2.41
N VAL A 315 6.48 19.49 2.90
CA VAL A 315 6.26 18.87 4.21
C VAL A 315 6.83 17.45 4.25
N TYR A 316 6.66 16.69 3.17
CA TYR A 316 7.20 15.32 3.09
C TYR A 316 8.74 15.31 3.20
N GLU A 317 9.41 16.24 2.51
CA GLU A 317 10.86 16.41 2.58
C GLU A 317 11.33 16.78 3.99
N GLU A 318 10.63 17.74 4.66
CA GLU A 318 10.92 18.12 6.05
C GLU A 318 10.74 16.97 7.04
N CYS A 319 9.77 16.07 6.79
CA CYS A 319 9.50 14.88 7.61
C CYS A 319 10.48 13.72 7.36
N THR A 320 11.30 13.82 6.31
CA THR A 320 12.17 12.73 5.87
C THR A 320 13.59 12.92 6.39
N THR A 321 14.17 11.86 6.93
CA THR A 321 15.55 11.81 7.37
C THR A 321 16.24 10.55 6.83
N GLU A 322 17.52 10.70 6.44
CA GLU A 322 18.39 9.57 6.07
C GLU A 322 19.57 9.54 7.05
N THR A 323 19.70 8.46 7.80
CA THR A 323 20.78 8.27 8.75
C THR A 323 21.36 6.87 8.55
N ASP A 324 22.66 6.80 8.25
CA ASP A 324 23.40 5.54 8.01
C ASP A 324 22.72 4.64 6.95
N GLY A 325 22.17 5.26 5.89
CA GLY A 325 21.47 4.55 4.82
C GLY A 325 20.04 4.11 5.18
N VAL A 326 19.54 4.44 6.37
CA VAL A 326 18.16 4.19 6.78
C VAL A 326 17.30 5.41 6.47
N TYR A 327 16.29 5.21 5.66
CA TYR A 327 15.30 6.22 5.29
C TYR A 327 14.11 6.19 6.28
N ASN A 328 13.90 7.28 7.00
CA ASN A 328 12.80 7.42 7.95
C ASN A 328 11.93 8.62 7.55
N CYS A 329 10.61 8.47 7.65
CA CYS A 329 9.64 9.52 7.37
C CYS A 329 8.59 9.58 8.49
N THR A 330 8.35 10.79 9.00
CA THR A 330 7.32 11.07 10.02
C THR A 330 6.08 11.75 9.44
N TYR A 331 5.94 11.82 8.11
CA TYR A 331 4.74 12.33 7.47
C TYR A 331 3.50 11.55 7.92
N GLY A 332 2.42 12.25 8.22
CA GLY A 332 1.17 11.65 8.68
C GLY A 332 1.10 11.31 10.18
N THR A 333 2.16 11.53 10.96
CA THR A 333 2.22 11.08 12.37
C THR A 333 1.78 12.13 13.39
N SER A 334 1.44 13.33 12.95
CA SER A 334 0.86 14.41 13.78
C SER A 334 0.00 15.31 12.92
N ALA A 335 -0.78 16.21 13.51
CA ALA A 335 -1.58 17.18 12.78
C ALA A 335 -0.72 18.06 11.87
N GLU A 336 0.46 18.49 12.36
CA GLU A 336 1.39 19.35 11.61
C GLU A 336 2.04 18.64 10.42
N THR A 337 2.17 17.32 10.50
CA THR A 337 2.79 16.49 9.45
C THR A 337 1.77 15.77 8.56
N SER A 338 0.48 16.11 8.69
CA SER A 338 -0.64 15.52 7.93
C SER A 338 -1.40 16.59 7.13
N PRO A 339 -0.76 17.28 6.16
CA PRO A 339 -1.48 18.20 5.29
C PRO A 339 -2.65 17.50 4.62
N SER A 340 -3.77 18.21 4.51
CA SER A 340 -4.98 17.68 3.89
C SER A 340 -5.37 18.48 2.66
N TRP A 341 -5.92 17.78 1.68
CA TRP A 341 -6.64 18.36 0.54
C TRP A 341 -7.98 17.65 0.32
N GLY A 342 -8.39 16.86 1.32
CA GLY A 342 -9.65 16.15 1.40
C GLY A 342 -10.72 16.90 2.19
N PRO A 343 -11.88 16.26 2.43
CA PRO A 343 -13.02 16.84 3.14
C PRO A 343 -12.78 17.12 4.61
N TYR A 344 -11.75 16.52 5.21
CA TYR A 344 -11.37 16.73 6.60
C TYR A 344 -9.86 16.97 6.73
N LYS A 345 -9.45 17.55 7.87
CA LYS A 345 -8.06 17.76 8.26
C LYS A 345 -7.81 17.25 9.67
N MET A 346 -6.63 16.71 9.95
CA MET A 346 -6.26 16.21 11.27
C MET A 346 -6.04 17.36 12.24
N THR A 347 -6.68 17.32 13.40
CA THR A 347 -6.51 18.33 14.48
C THR A 347 -6.03 17.72 15.78
N GLU A 348 -6.22 16.42 15.97
CA GLU A 348 -5.71 15.72 17.15
C GLU A 348 -5.23 14.32 16.78
N PHE A 349 -4.03 13.98 17.27
CA PHE A 349 -3.49 12.65 17.22
C PHE A 349 -2.83 12.29 18.55
N GLN A 350 -3.30 11.23 19.18
CA GLN A 350 -2.66 10.63 20.35
C GLN A 350 -2.59 9.12 20.12
N SER A 351 -1.36 8.59 19.95
CA SER A 351 -1.15 7.18 19.69
C SER A 351 -1.87 6.30 20.72
N ASP A 352 -2.49 5.22 20.25
CA ASP A 352 -3.27 4.25 21.02
C ASP A 352 -4.40 4.86 21.87
N LYS A 353 -4.90 6.03 21.48
CA LYS A 353 -5.94 6.71 22.24
C LYS A 353 -7.00 7.36 21.35
N VAL A 354 -6.63 8.34 20.51
CA VAL A 354 -7.60 9.12 19.75
C VAL A 354 -7.00 9.74 18.50
N ILE A 355 -7.83 9.80 17.45
CA ILE A 355 -7.63 10.62 16.25
C ILE A 355 -8.86 11.49 16.10
N THR A 356 -8.69 12.79 15.86
CA THR A 356 -9.77 13.72 15.54
C THR A 356 -9.47 14.43 14.23
N LEU A 357 -10.43 14.38 13.32
CA LEU A 357 -10.41 15.15 12.09
C LEU A 357 -11.53 16.19 12.15
N GLU A 358 -11.25 17.42 11.78
CA GLU A 358 -12.23 18.49 11.63
C GLU A 358 -12.52 18.74 10.14
N ARG A 359 -13.73 19.14 9.84
CA ARG A 359 -14.16 19.39 8.45
C ARG A 359 -13.30 20.51 7.83
N ASN A 360 -12.82 20.24 6.63
CA ASN A 360 -12.10 21.20 5.81
C ASN A 360 -13.09 21.99 4.94
N ASP A 361 -13.62 23.11 5.44
CA ASP A 361 -14.64 23.90 4.74
C ASP A 361 -14.14 24.50 3.40
N SER A 362 -12.84 24.45 3.13
CA SER A 362 -12.23 24.87 1.85
C SER A 362 -12.11 23.76 0.82
N TRP A 363 -12.53 22.54 1.14
CA TRP A 363 -12.45 21.42 0.21
C TRP A 363 -13.32 21.66 -1.04
N PHE A 364 -12.71 21.48 -2.20
CA PHE A 364 -13.33 21.75 -3.50
C PHE A 364 -14.63 20.97 -3.77
N GLY A 365 -14.75 19.74 -3.21
CA GLY A 365 -15.93 18.90 -3.41
C GLY A 365 -17.23 19.51 -2.87
N PHE A 366 -17.18 20.46 -1.92
CA PHE A 366 -18.37 21.20 -1.48
C PHE A 366 -18.92 22.16 -2.53
N ASN A 367 -18.11 22.54 -3.55
CA ASN A 367 -18.61 23.31 -4.69
C ASN A 367 -19.54 22.48 -5.57
N ASP A 368 -19.31 21.17 -5.64
CA ASP A 368 -20.11 20.25 -6.46
C ASP A 368 -21.32 19.71 -5.68
N ASN A 369 -21.13 19.37 -4.41
CA ASN A 369 -22.20 18.87 -3.53
C ASN A 369 -21.98 19.36 -2.09
N PRO A 370 -22.72 20.42 -1.67
CA PRO A 370 -22.59 20.96 -0.32
C PRO A 370 -23.23 20.08 0.78
N ASP A 371 -23.99 19.06 0.39
CA ASP A 371 -24.76 18.22 1.30
C ASP A 371 -24.03 16.92 1.72
N ILE A 372 -22.78 16.73 1.29
CA ILE A 372 -21.95 15.62 1.74
C ILE A 372 -21.07 16.03 2.93
N TYR A 373 -20.55 15.04 3.67
CA TYR A 373 -19.64 15.25 4.82
C TYR A 373 -20.19 16.26 5.84
N GLN A 374 -21.43 16.05 6.30
CA GLN A 374 -22.16 16.96 7.18
C GLN A 374 -21.60 17.04 8.61
N ALA A 375 -20.91 16.00 9.09
CA ALA A 375 -20.27 16.03 10.39
C ALA A 375 -19.16 17.11 10.42
N THR A 376 -19.16 17.95 11.46
CA THR A 376 -18.14 18.98 11.63
C THR A 376 -16.82 18.42 12.16
N ALA A 377 -16.85 17.22 12.76
CA ALA A 377 -15.68 16.47 13.15
C ALA A 377 -15.95 14.96 13.11
N LEU A 378 -14.90 14.19 12.82
CA LEU A 378 -14.85 12.73 12.96
C LEU A 378 -13.87 12.43 14.10
N LYS A 379 -14.29 11.58 15.05
CA LYS A 379 -13.46 11.23 16.19
C LYS A 379 -13.39 9.73 16.39
N TRP A 380 -12.21 9.15 16.23
CA TRP A 380 -11.94 7.75 16.51
C TRP A 380 -11.29 7.61 17.88
N THR A 381 -11.95 6.87 18.77
CA THR A 381 -11.39 6.48 20.06
C THR A 381 -10.87 5.05 19.98
N TYR A 382 -9.65 4.79 20.45
CA TYR A 382 -9.10 3.45 20.49
C TYR A 382 -9.81 2.60 21.55
N VAL A 383 -10.43 1.52 21.13
CA VAL A 383 -11.14 0.57 22.00
C VAL A 383 -11.01 -0.83 21.41
N SER A 384 -10.05 -1.62 21.88
CA SER A 384 -9.76 -2.95 21.36
C SER A 384 -10.90 -3.96 21.61
N GLU A 385 -11.55 -3.87 22.79
CA GLU A 385 -12.52 -4.87 23.24
C GLU A 385 -13.91 -4.68 22.61
N PRO A 386 -14.46 -5.69 21.88
CA PRO A 386 -15.78 -5.60 21.24
C PRO A 386 -16.92 -5.30 22.24
N ALA A 387 -16.88 -5.92 23.43
CA ALA A 387 -17.88 -5.68 24.46
C ALA A 387 -17.91 -4.24 24.94
N THR A 388 -16.74 -3.62 25.10
CA THR A 388 -16.63 -2.21 25.49
C THR A 388 -17.20 -1.30 24.41
N ARG A 389 -16.92 -1.56 23.10
CA ARG A 389 -17.51 -0.80 22.00
C ARG A 389 -19.04 -0.89 21.99
N MET A 390 -19.59 -2.09 22.24
CA MET A 390 -21.05 -2.28 22.37
C MET A 390 -21.63 -1.47 23.51
N GLU A 391 -21.00 -1.50 24.69
CA GLU A 391 -21.44 -0.71 25.85
C GLU A 391 -21.37 0.80 25.57
N MET A 392 -20.33 1.28 24.91
CA MET A 392 -20.19 2.68 24.50
C MET A 392 -21.28 3.10 23.51
N PHE A 393 -21.61 2.26 22.54
CA PHE A 393 -22.71 2.52 21.61
C PHE A 393 -24.06 2.59 22.33
N LEU A 394 -24.38 1.63 23.19
CA LEU A 394 -25.60 1.63 23.99
C LEU A 394 -25.69 2.83 24.95
N ALA A 395 -24.56 3.34 25.38
CA ALA A 395 -24.47 4.56 26.22
C ALA A 395 -24.53 5.87 25.38
N GLY A 396 -24.63 5.81 24.07
CA GLY A 396 -24.63 6.97 23.17
C GLY A 396 -23.28 7.68 23.07
N GLN A 397 -22.19 6.97 23.32
CA GLN A 397 -20.82 7.50 23.20
C GLN A 397 -20.20 7.22 21.83
N LEU A 398 -20.79 6.34 21.05
CA LEU A 398 -20.45 6.07 19.66
C LEU A 398 -21.70 6.23 18.82
N ASP A 399 -21.54 6.79 17.63
CA ASP A 399 -22.62 6.95 16.65
C ASP A 399 -22.79 5.69 15.79
N THR A 400 -21.71 4.91 15.63
CA THR A 400 -21.74 3.63 14.94
C THR A 400 -20.58 2.74 15.42
N PHE A 401 -20.69 1.43 15.17
CA PHE A 401 -19.60 0.48 15.29
C PHE A 401 -19.89 -0.81 14.52
N GLY A 402 -18.86 -1.52 14.10
CA GLY A 402 -18.99 -2.85 13.49
C GLY A 402 -19.41 -3.88 14.54
N MET A 403 -20.59 -4.47 14.39
CA MET A 403 -21.11 -5.44 15.34
C MET A 403 -20.42 -6.80 15.20
N SER A 404 -19.93 -7.35 16.33
CA SER A 404 -19.38 -8.70 16.33
C SER A 404 -20.48 -9.78 16.23
N LYS A 405 -20.10 -10.97 15.73
CA LYS A 405 -21.03 -12.11 15.61
C LYS A 405 -21.71 -12.49 16.93
N ASP A 406 -21.10 -12.17 18.07
CA ASP A 406 -21.60 -12.54 19.40
C ASP A 406 -22.90 -11.81 19.76
N TYR A 407 -23.16 -10.66 19.12
CA TYR A 407 -24.37 -9.84 19.34
C TYR A 407 -25.38 -9.95 18.19
N MET A 408 -25.03 -10.60 17.09
CA MET A 408 -25.89 -10.69 15.89
C MET A 408 -27.27 -11.29 16.17
N GLU A 409 -27.34 -12.36 16.99
CA GLU A 409 -28.61 -13.02 17.31
C GLU A 409 -29.49 -12.15 18.21
N GLU A 410 -28.91 -11.48 19.20
CA GLU A 410 -29.62 -10.63 20.16
C GLU A 410 -30.23 -9.39 19.48
N TYR A 411 -29.49 -8.77 18.53
CA TYR A 411 -29.87 -7.52 17.89
C TYR A 411 -30.39 -7.68 16.45
N ALA A 412 -30.62 -8.92 15.97
CA ALA A 412 -31.09 -9.18 14.60
C ALA A 412 -32.38 -8.46 14.19
N GLY A 413 -33.21 -8.10 15.16
CA GLY A 413 -34.47 -7.36 14.95
C GLY A 413 -34.39 -5.86 15.31
N SER A 414 -33.20 -5.32 15.53
CA SER A 414 -33.01 -3.91 15.89
C SER A 414 -33.21 -2.99 14.69
N ASP A 415 -33.94 -1.88 14.90
CA ASP A 415 -34.07 -0.80 13.90
C ASP A 415 -32.75 -0.05 13.65
N TYR A 416 -31.74 -0.26 14.47
CA TYR A 416 -30.40 0.34 14.35
C TYR A 416 -29.38 -0.59 13.70
N LEU A 417 -29.79 -1.78 13.25
CA LEU A 417 -28.92 -2.70 12.52
C LEU A 417 -29.07 -2.45 11.02
N TYR A 418 -27.98 -2.04 10.39
CA TYR A 418 -27.88 -1.86 8.95
C TYR A 418 -26.97 -2.93 8.36
N TYR A 419 -27.32 -3.45 7.20
CA TYR A 419 -26.52 -4.34 6.40
C TYR A 419 -26.02 -3.59 5.18
N GLU A 420 -24.74 -3.64 4.95
CA GLU A 420 -24.09 -3.11 3.78
C GLU A 420 -23.61 -4.28 2.92
N GLU A 421 -23.87 -4.24 1.62
CA GLU A 421 -23.34 -5.21 0.70
C GLU A 421 -21.83 -4.99 0.55
N GLY A 422 -21.05 -6.03 0.84
CA GLY A 422 -19.60 -5.96 0.67
C GLY A 422 -19.21 -6.06 -0.80
N ASP A 423 -18.22 -5.32 -1.19
CA ASP A 423 -17.56 -5.34 -2.50
C ASP A 423 -16.43 -6.38 -2.59
N SER A 424 -16.21 -7.14 -1.52
CA SER A 424 -15.10 -8.05 -1.34
C SER A 424 -15.51 -9.50 -1.49
N VAL A 425 -14.64 -10.30 -2.09
CA VAL A 425 -14.76 -11.75 -2.16
C VAL A 425 -13.80 -12.39 -1.17
N PHE A 426 -14.34 -13.15 -0.22
CA PHE A 426 -13.53 -13.95 0.68
C PHE A 426 -13.31 -15.34 0.09
N ALA A 427 -12.06 -15.73 -0.04
CA ALA A 427 -11.67 -17.03 -0.54
C ALA A 427 -10.78 -17.75 0.48
N MET A 428 -11.01 -19.05 0.63
CA MET A 428 -10.08 -19.91 1.37
C MET A 428 -9.07 -20.46 0.36
N VAL A 429 -7.83 -20.04 0.48
CA VAL A 429 -6.74 -20.51 -0.37
C VAL A 429 -6.00 -21.61 0.37
N PHE A 430 -5.98 -22.80 -0.24
CA PHE A 430 -5.21 -23.92 0.28
C PHE A 430 -3.79 -23.86 -0.27
N ASN A 431 -2.81 -23.99 0.61
CA ASN A 431 -1.44 -24.18 0.17
C ASN A 431 -1.25 -25.65 -0.27
N PRO A 432 -1.05 -25.94 -1.57
CA PRO A 432 -0.85 -27.29 -2.05
C PRO A 432 0.57 -27.82 -1.85
N ASP A 433 1.51 -26.95 -1.46
CA ASP A 433 2.91 -27.32 -1.26
C ASP A 433 3.07 -28.13 0.04
N LYS A 434 3.31 -29.43 -0.14
CA LYS A 434 3.48 -30.37 0.96
C LYS A 434 4.74 -30.07 1.80
N GLY A 435 5.81 -29.62 1.16
CA GLY A 435 7.06 -29.29 1.83
C GLY A 435 6.93 -28.06 2.71
N ALA A 436 6.33 -26.98 2.18
CA ALA A 436 6.05 -25.77 2.92
C ALA A 436 5.12 -26.04 4.11
N LEU A 437 4.08 -26.90 3.94
CA LEU A 437 3.19 -27.30 5.03
C LEU A 437 3.91 -28.11 6.12
N GLU A 438 4.78 -29.04 5.74
CA GLU A 438 5.57 -29.84 6.69
C GLU A 438 6.56 -29.00 7.47
N ASN A 439 7.21 -28.02 6.83
CA ASN A 439 8.11 -27.06 7.46
C ASN A 439 7.37 -26.12 8.41
N SER A 440 6.24 -25.58 8.00
CA SER A 440 5.37 -24.74 8.85
C SER A 440 4.90 -25.51 10.11
N GLN A 441 4.52 -26.77 9.96
CA GLN A 441 4.17 -27.64 11.09
C GLN A 441 5.32 -27.87 12.06
N LYS A 442 6.52 -28.10 11.51
CA LYS A 442 7.74 -28.34 12.30
C LYS A 442 8.09 -27.11 13.12
N ASN A 443 7.98 -25.91 12.52
CA ASN A 443 8.29 -24.64 13.16
C ASN A 443 7.25 -24.23 14.21
N ALA A 444 5.97 -24.50 13.95
CA ALA A 444 4.88 -24.20 14.90
C ALA A 444 4.77 -25.18 16.06
N GLY A 445 5.49 -26.33 16.02
CA GLY A 445 5.38 -27.39 17.03
C GLY A 445 3.99 -28.04 17.09
N GLU A 446 3.13 -27.80 16.12
CA GLU A 446 1.75 -28.27 16.06
C GLU A 446 1.56 -29.34 14.97
N ASN A 447 0.74 -30.33 15.26
CA ASN A 447 0.33 -31.31 14.28
C ASN A 447 -0.87 -30.78 13.48
N ILE A 448 -0.63 -30.05 12.40
CA ILE A 448 -1.71 -29.67 11.49
C ILE A 448 -2.27 -30.95 10.86
N ASN A 449 -3.56 -31.19 11.04
CA ASN A 449 -4.19 -32.42 10.62
C ASN A 449 -4.10 -32.60 9.10
N LYS A 450 -3.38 -33.63 8.66
CA LYS A 450 -3.10 -33.95 7.25
C LYS A 450 -4.34 -34.45 6.48
N THR A 451 -5.51 -34.50 7.11
CA THR A 451 -6.72 -35.12 6.54
C THR A 451 -7.60 -34.17 5.72
N ILE A 452 -7.14 -32.99 5.36
CA ILE A 452 -7.87 -32.07 4.47
C ILE A 452 -7.42 -32.23 2.99
N LEU A 453 -6.59 -33.18 2.69
CA LEU A 453 -6.20 -33.51 1.30
C LEU A 453 -6.76 -34.86 0.89
#